data_28ab5b668be8c69862bc304a973c2541
#
_entry.id   28ab5b668be8c69862bc304a973c2541
#
_cell.length_a   1.000
_cell.length_b   1.000
_cell.length_c   1.000
_cell.angle_alpha   90.00
_cell.angle_beta   90.00
_cell.angle_gamma   90.00
#
_symmetry.space_group_name_H-M   'P 1'
#
loop_
_entity.id
_entity.type
_entity.pdbx_description
1 polymer ?
#
loop_
_entity_poly.entity_id
_entity_poly.type
_entity_poly.pdbx_seq_one_letter_code
_entity_poly.pdbx_strand_id
1 'polypeptide(L)'
;AGHVPYEDFVYSSKYLEGALLTYLKRKGIVAPNKPADRQERMEALRENKQEKFIGAYVKAPIVGKYEWIYDLDLTSLYPSIIMTVNISPETKMGTIENWDAQDYIKGSRDTWIINGDTITQENLKKFFERSKFAVASNGVLYRTDKVGCIPDILDLWFSQRVEFKNKMKEYGNSGDKEKYAWYKKRQLVQKILLNSLYGVLGLPAFRFYDVDNATAVTTTGQT
;
A
#
# COMPACT_ATOMS: atom_id res chain seq x y z
N ALA A 1 17.05 8.88 7.76
CA ALA A 1 16.66 8.11 8.95
C ALA A 1 15.33 8.61 9.47
N GLY A 2 14.54 7.74 10.12
CA GLY A 2 13.15 8.01 10.51
C GLY A 2 12.97 8.99 11.68
N HIS A 3 14.03 9.59 12.19
CA HIS A 3 13.99 10.53 13.33
C HIS A 3 13.20 9.99 14.53
N VAL A 4 13.45 8.73 14.90
CA VAL A 4 12.86 8.09 16.06
C VAL A 4 13.85 8.05 17.22
N PRO A 5 13.37 8.05 18.48
CA PRO A 5 14.21 7.81 19.65
C PRO A 5 14.97 6.47 19.51
N TYR A 6 16.15 6.40 20.14
CA TYR A 6 17.00 5.21 20.05
C TYR A 6 16.32 3.94 20.55
N GLU A 7 15.48 4.08 21.58
CA GLU A 7 14.70 3.00 22.18
C GLU A 7 13.65 2.42 21.21
N ASP A 8 13.15 3.25 20.30
CA ASP A 8 12.06 2.90 19.38
C ASP A 8 12.55 2.39 18.02
N PHE A 9 13.87 2.51 17.72
CA PHE A 9 14.37 2.22 16.37
C PHE A 9 14.26 0.73 15.97
N VAL A 10 14.17 -0.17 16.94
CA VAL A 10 14.00 -1.62 16.71
C VAL A 10 12.60 -1.98 16.22
N TYR A 11 11.63 -1.09 16.40
CA TYR A 11 10.27 -1.29 15.95
C TYR A 11 10.06 -0.70 14.56
N SER A 12 9.88 -1.54 13.55
CA SER A 12 9.69 -1.10 12.15
C SER A 12 8.52 -0.12 11.98
N SER A 13 7.42 -0.30 12.73
CA SER A 13 6.26 0.60 12.71
C SER A 13 6.61 2.01 13.21
N LYS A 14 7.41 2.12 14.27
CA LYS A 14 7.87 3.42 14.81
C LYS A 14 8.81 4.12 13.84
N TYR A 15 9.73 3.37 13.25
CA TYR A 15 10.66 3.89 12.25
C TYR A 15 9.92 4.42 11.01
N LEU A 16 8.94 3.67 10.50
CA LEU A 16 8.13 4.08 9.37
C LEU A 16 7.23 5.28 9.70
N GLU A 17 6.62 5.31 10.90
CA GLU A 17 5.86 6.46 11.39
C GLU A 17 6.75 7.71 11.44
N GLY A 18 7.94 7.61 12.01
CA GLY A 18 8.90 8.72 12.05
C GLY A 18 9.34 9.20 10.68
N ALA A 19 9.55 8.29 9.73
CA ALA A 19 9.89 8.63 8.35
C ALA A 19 8.74 9.39 7.65
N LEU A 20 7.49 8.92 7.80
CA LEU A 20 6.30 9.60 7.28
C LEU A 20 6.10 10.98 7.92
N LEU A 21 6.19 11.08 9.24
CA LEU A 21 6.05 12.37 9.95
C LEU A 21 7.11 13.38 9.51
N THR A 22 8.36 12.93 9.34
CA THR A 22 9.44 13.79 8.84
C THR A 22 9.17 14.26 7.41
N TYR A 23 8.67 13.36 6.56
CA TYR A 23 8.29 13.65 5.19
C TYR A 23 7.13 14.68 5.15
N LEU A 24 6.06 14.46 5.89
CA LEU A 24 4.92 15.37 5.98
C LEU A 24 5.32 16.76 6.51
N LYS A 25 6.17 16.80 7.55
CA LYS A 25 6.71 18.05 8.08
C LYS A 25 7.46 18.86 7.00
N ARG A 26 8.27 18.20 6.16
CA ARG A 26 8.99 18.86 5.06
C ARG A 26 8.06 19.39 3.97
N LYS A 27 6.92 18.75 3.78
CA LYS A 27 5.87 19.18 2.83
C LYS A 27 4.91 20.23 3.44
N GLY A 28 5.05 20.60 4.72
CA GLY A 28 4.13 21.50 5.41
C GLY A 28 2.75 20.88 5.66
N ILE A 29 2.65 19.56 5.67
CA ILE A 29 1.40 18.82 5.88
C ILE A 29 1.30 18.42 7.36
N VAL A 30 0.18 18.74 7.99
CA VAL A 30 -0.11 18.35 9.38
C VAL A 30 -0.61 16.90 9.38
N ALA A 31 0.10 16.03 10.12
CA ALA A 31 -0.34 14.67 10.32
C ALA A 31 -1.51 14.59 11.31
N PRO A 32 -2.44 13.62 11.18
CA PRO A 32 -3.47 13.38 12.17
C PRO A 32 -2.85 13.04 13.54
N ASN A 33 -3.55 13.37 14.62
CA ASN A 33 -3.14 12.92 15.93
C ASN A 33 -3.19 11.38 16.02
N LYS A 34 -2.27 10.81 16.79
CA LYS A 34 -2.38 9.39 17.11
C LYS A 34 -3.66 9.22 17.94
N PRO A 35 -4.55 8.30 17.60
CA PRO A 35 -5.74 8.09 18.39
C PRO A 35 -5.38 7.83 19.84
N ALA A 36 -6.04 8.53 20.77
CA ALA A 36 -5.70 8.56 22.18
C ALA A 36 -5.83 7.18 22.85
N ASP A 37 -6.71 6.36 22.33
CA ASP A 37 -7.04 5.08 22.95
C ASP A 37 -6.54 3.87 22.17
N ARG A 38 -5.30 3.48 22.50
CA ARG A 38 -4.70 2.25 22.00
C ARG A 38 -5.39 1.01 22.57
N GLN A 39 -5.91 1.08 23.80
CA GLN A 39 -6.53 -0.05 24.47
C GLN A 39 -7.91 -0.33 23.88
N GLU A 40 -8.79 0.67 23.74
CA GLU A 40 -10.10 0.52 23.09
C GLU A 40 -9.98 -0.04 21.66
N ARG A 41 -8.99 0.41 20.88
CA ARG A 41 -8.76 -0.15 19.55
C ARG A 41 -8.30 -1.59 19.57
N MET A 42 -7.44 -1.96 20.51
CA MET A 42 -6.98 -3.34 20.66
C MET A 42 -8.10 -4.25 21.19
N GLU A 43 -8.99 -3.72 22.01
CA GLU A 43 -10.18 -4.42 22.50
C GLU A 43 -11.24 -4.57 21.41
N ALA A 44 -11.57 -3.51 20.68
CA ALA A 44 -12.47 -3.57 19.53
C ALA A 44 -11.99 -4.56 18.44
N LEU A 45 -10.68 -4.66 18.22
CA LEU A 45 -10.09 -5.66 17.33
C LEU A 45 -10.12 -7.09 17.89
N ARG A 46 -10.09 -7.24 19.23
CA ARG A 46 -10.28 -8.55 19.88
C ARG A 46 -11.72 -8.98 19.86
N GLU A 47 -12.65 -8.04 19.98
CA GLU A 47 -14.09 -8.27 19.92
C GLU A 47 -14.57 -8.50 18.49
N ASN A 48 -14.07 -7.74 17.51
CA ASN A 48 -14.30 -7.94 16.07
C ASN A 48 -13.41 -9.06 15.48
N LYS A 49 -13.43 -10.22 16.11
CA LYS A 49 -12.72 -11.43 15.63
C LYS A 49 -13.14 -11.91 14.24
N GLN A 50 -14.10 -11.26 13.57
CA GLN A 50 -14.67 -11.72 12.31
C GLN A 50 -14.08 -11.10 11.04
N GLU A 51 -13.43 -9.96 11.10
CA GLU A 51 -12.77 -9.43 9.93
C GLU A 51 -11.30 -9.82 9.93
N LYS A 52 -11.02 -11.09 9.66
CA LYS A 52 -9.69 -11.48 9.21
C LYS A 52 -9.42 -10.74 7.91
N PHE A 53 -8.55 -9.73 7.99
CA PHE A 53 -7.92 -9.12 6.86
C PHE A 53 -7.49 -10.21 5.85
N ILE A 54 -8.05 -10.15 4.64
CA ILE A 54 -7.75 -11.12 3.59
C ILE A 54 -6.31 -10.85 3.13
N GLY A 55 -5.41 -11.76 3.49
CA GLY A 55 -4.01 -11.72 3.08
C GLY A 55 -3.78 -12.23 1.67
N ALA A 56 -2.52 -12.45 1.31
CA ALA A 56 -2.14 -13.03 0.02
C ALA A 56 -2.74 -14.43 -0.17
N TYR A 57 -3.14 -14.75 -1.39
CA TYR A 57 -3.52 -16.12 -1.77
C TYR A 57 -2.27 -17.02 -1.77
N VAL A 58 -2.32 -18.13 -1.07
CA VAL A 58 -1.26 -19.14 -1.05
C VAL A 58 -1.85 -20.48 -1.44
N LYS A 59 -1.43 -21.01 -2.59
CA LYS A 59 -1.81 -22.34 -3.05
C LYS A 59 -0.83 -23.38 -2.51
N ALA A 60 -1.36 -24.50 -1.99
CA ALA A 60 -0.53 -25.62 -1.62
C ALA A 60 0.20 -26.20 -2.85
N PRO A 61 1.51 -26.49 -2.75
CA PRO A 61 2.26 -27.04 -3.87
C PRO A 61 1.78 -28.46 -4.21
N ILE A 62 1.70 -28.76 -5.49
CA ILE A 62 1.50 -30.13 -5.96
C ILE A 62 2.88 -30.80 -5.94
N VAL A 63 3.06 -31.80 -5.11
CA VAL A 63 4.34 -32.51 -4.96
C VAL A 63 4.65 -33.32 -6.23
N GLY A 64 5.85 -33.15 -6.78
CA GLY A 64 6.28 -33.86 -7.97
C GLY A 64 7.61 -33.34 -8.50
N LYS A 65 8.14 -34.01 -9.52
CA LYS A 65 9.28 -33.55 -10.30
C LYS A 65 8.74 -32.93 -11.59
N TYR A 66 9.10 -31.67 -11.82
CA TYR A 66 8.65 -30.89 -12.98
C TYR A 66 9.83 -30.47 -13.82
N GLU A 67 9.65 -30.44 -15.15
CA GLU A 67 10.60 -29.89 -16.11
C GLU A 67 9.98 -28.67 -16.77
N TRP A 68 10.83 -27.76 -17.27
CA TRP A 68 10.38 -26.51 -17.93
C TRP A 68 9.55 -25.60 -17.05
N ILE A 69 10.02 -25.34 -15.82
CA ILE A 69 9.36 -24.43 -14.89
C ILE A 69 9.58 -22.99 -15.34
N TYR A 70 8.48 -22.23 -15.41
CA TYR A 70 8.48 -20.80 -15.69
C TYR A 70 8.03 -20.04 -14.44
N ASP A 71 8.88 -19.17 -13.92
CA ASP A 71 8.59 -18.34 -12.74
C ASP A 71 8.46 -16.87 -13.14
N LEU A 72 7.32 -16.26 -12.83
CA LEU A 72 7.04 -14.85 -13.08
C LEU A 72 6.82 -14.14 -11.75
N ASP A 73 7.63 -13.13 -11.47
CA ASP A 73 7.51 -12.30 -10.26
C ASP A 73 7.23 -10.83 -10.61
N LEU A 74 6.25 -10.24 -9.92
CA LEU A 74 5.91 -8.84 -10.07
C LEU A 74 6.79 -7.98 -9.16
N THR A 75 7.54 -7.06 -9.75
CA THR A 75 8.43 -6.18 -9.02
C THR A 75 7.68 -5.26 -8.07
N SER A 76 7.88 -5.43 -6.75
CA SER A 76 7.31 -4.55 -5.71
C SER A 76 5.78 -4.43 -5.81
N LEU A 77 5.07 -5.55 -5.95
CA LEU A 77 3.62 -5.61 -6.20
C LEU A 77 2.82 -4.65 -5.30
N TYR A 78 2.89 -4.77 -4.00
CA TYR A 78 2.10 -3.93 -3.07
C TYR A 78 2.44 -2.43 -3.14
N PRO A 79 3.72 -2.00 -3.14
CA PRO A 79 4.06 -0.62 -3.39
C PRO A 79 3.51 -0.10 -4.72
N SER A 80 3.57 -0.90 -5.78
CA SER A 80 3.05 -0.52 -7.10
C SER A 80 1.53 -0.32 -7.08
N ILE A 81 0.79 -1.20 -6.42
CA ILE A 81 -0.66 -1.05 -6.25
C ILE A 81 -0.99 0.24 -5.50
N ILE A 82 -0.31 0.49 -4.37
CA ILE A 82 -0.53 1.71 -3.57
C ILE A 82 -0.30 2.96 -4.43
N MET A 83 0.76 2.99 -5.22
CA MET A 83 1.05 4.13 -6.10
C MET A 83 0.05 4.26 -7.25
N THR A 84 -0.34 3.15 -7.89
CA THR A 84 -1.24 3.16 -9.05
C THR A 84 -2.67 3.55 -8.67
N VAL A 85 -3.18 3.01 -7.58
CA VAL A 85 -4.54 3.29 -7.09
C VAL A 85 -4.59 4.56 -6.23
N ASN A 86 -3.43 5.09 -5.86
CA ASN A 86 -3.29 6.26 -4.99
C ASN A 86 -3.82 6.04 -3.57
N ILE A 87 -3.52 4.87 -3.00
CA ILE A 87 -4.03 4.45 -1.69
C ILE A 87 -3.35 5.25 -0.56
N SER A 88 -4.12 6.11 0.08
CA SER A 88 -3.70 6.92 1.24
C SER A 88 -4.93 7.37 2.03
N PRO A 89 -4.84 7.59 3.34
CA PRO A 89 -6.01 8.00 4.13
C PRO A 89 -6.71 9.26 3.60
N GLU A 90 -5.94 10.25 3.15
CA GLU A 90 -6.46 11.53 2.66
C GLU A 90 -6.97 11.48 1.21
N THR A 91 -6.71 10.40 0.49
CA THR A 91 -7.21 10.20 -0.87
C THR A 91 -8.46 9.32 -0.92
N LYS A 92 -8.78 8.64 0.18
CA LYS A 92 -9.99 7.83 0.33
C LYS A 92 -11.24 8.70 0.31
N MET A 93 -12.18 8.43 -0.59
CA MET A 93 -13.39 9.25 -0.80
C MET A 93 -14.68 8.53 -0.39
N GLY A 94 -14.66 7.21 -0.42
CA GLY A 94 -15.83 6.42 -0.10
C GLY A 94 -15.68 4.98 -0.52
N THR A 95 -16.76 4.21 -0.42
CA THR A 95 -16.78 2.78 -0.75
C THR A 95 -18.02 2.45 -1.58
N ILE A 96 -17.82 1.68 -2.64
CA ILE A 96 -18.90 1.03 -3.39
C ILE A 96 -19.16 -0.32 -2.73
N GLU A 97 -20.38 -0.50 -2.22
CA GLU A 97 -20.76 -1.74 -1.55
C GLU A 97 -20.85 -2.90 -2.52
N ASN A 98 -20.38 -4.07 -2.09
CA ASN A 98 -20.39 -5.29 -2.91
C ASN A 98 -19.79 -5.07 -4.32
N TRP A 99 -18.70 -4.31 -4.41
CA TRP A 99 -18.02 -4.02 -5.66
C TRP A 99 -17.47 -5.30 -6.30
N ASP A 100 -17.78 -5.48 -7.57
CA ASP A 100 -17.13 -6.44 -8.46
C ASP A 100 -16.83 -5.76 -9.81
N ALA A 101 -15.56 -5.74 -10.18
CA ALA A 101 -15.13 -5.09 -11.42
C ALA A 101 -15.69 -5.80 -12.66
N GLN A 102 -15.90 -7.11 -12.61
CA GLN A 102 -16.46 -7.87 -13.72
C GLN A 102 -17.95 -7.55 -13.91
N ASP A 103 -18.70 -7.43 -12.81
CA ASP A 103 -20.10 -7.00 -12.84
C ASP A 103 -20.25 -5.60 -13.42
N TYR A 104 -19.35 -4.68 -13.03
CA TYR A 104 -19.33 -3.32 -13.58
C TYR A 104 -19.04 -3.30 -15.08
N ILE A 105 -18.01 -4.04 -15.53
CA ILE A 105 -17.60 -4.09 -16.95
C ILE A 105 -18.69 -4.73 -17.81
N LYS A 106 -19.28 -5.83 -17.34
CA LYS A 106 -20.35 -6.55 -18.06
C LYS A 106 -21.70 -5.81 -18.01
N GLY A 107 -21.86 -4.87 -17.07
CA GLY A 107 -23.15 -4.21 -16.83
C GLY A 107 -24.21 -5.18 -16.31
N SER A 108 -23.80 -6.17 -15.50
CA SER A 108 -24.71 -7.20 -14.94
C SER A 108 -25.54 -6.68 -13.77
N ARG A 109 -25.28 -5.47 -13.29
CA ARG A 109 -26.06 -4.80 -12.24
C ARG A 109 -26.60 -3.46 -12.73
N ASP A 110 -27.87 -3.20 -12.40
CA ASP A 110 -28.53 -1.94 -12.74
C ASP A 110 -28.20 -0.82 -11.75
N THR A 111 -27.90 -1.17 -10.51
CA THR A 111 -27.67 -0.23 -9.41
C THR A 111 -26.49 -0.61 -8.55
N TRP A 112 -25.87 0.40 -7.96
CA TRP A 112 -24.76 0.31 -7.02
C TRP A 112 -25.03 1.18 -5.80
N ILE A 113 -24.42 0.86 -4.67
CA ILE A 113 -24.53 1.67 -3.45
C ILE A 113 -23.15 2.29 -3.17
N ILE A 114 -23.09 3.62 -3.04
CA ILE A 114 -21.89 4.37 -2.69
C ILE A 114 -22.16 5.15 -1.42
N ASN A 115 -21.45 4.83 -0.33
CA ASN A 115 -21.64 5.46 0.98
C ASN A 115 -23.10 5.46 1.47
N GLY A 116 -23.87 4.42 1.15
CA GLY A 116 -25.28 4.29 1.48
C GLY A 116 -26.26 4.89 0.45
N ASP A 117 -25.80 5.64 -0.54
CA ASP A 117 -26.63 6.20 -1.60
C ASP A 117 -26.69 5.28 -2.83
N THR A 118 -27.90 5.06 -3.36
CA THR A 118 -28.09 4.22 -4.56
C THR A 118 -27.85 5.03 -5.83
N ILE A 119 -27.00 4.52 -6.70
CA ILE A 119 -26.66 5.10 -8.01
C ILE A 119 -26.91 4.06 -9.13
N THR A 120 -27.43 4.49 -10.27
CA THR A 120 -27.58 3.60 -11.43
C THR A 120 -26.24 3.34 -12.10
N GLN A 121 -26.15 2.19 -12.82
CA GLN A 121 -24.95 1.83 -13.61
C GLN A 121 -24.55 2.95 -14.59
N GLU A 122 -25.51 3.59 -15.24
CA GLU A 122 -25.24 4.67 -16.17
C GLU A 122 -24.65 5.91 -15.48
N ASN A 123 -25.21 6.28 -14.33
CA ASN A 123 -24.71 7.42 -13.55
C ASN A 123 -23.34 7.12 -12.92
N LEU A 124 -23.10 5.86 -12.52
CA LEU A 124 -21.77 5.44 -12.07
C LEU A 124 -20.72 5.55 -13.17
N LYS A 125 -21.05 5.15 -14.42
CA LYS A 125 -20.16 5.35 -15.57
C LYS A 125 -19.87 6.83 -15.82
N LYS A 126 -20.90 7.68 -15.85
CA LYS A 126 -20.74 9.14 -15.99
C LYS A 126 -19.89 9.74 -14.85
N PHE A 127 -20.04 9.21 -13.62
CA PHE A 127 -19.24 9.64 -12.48
C PHE A 127 -17.75 9.32 -12.70
N PHE A 128 -17.40 8.12 -13.16
CA PHE A 128 -16.01 7.75 -13.46
C PHE A 128 -15.43 8.52 -14.65
N GLU A 129 -16.21 8.80 -15.67
CA GLU A 129 -15.77 9.59 -16.84
C GLU A 129 -15.46 11.04 -16.48
N ARG A 130 -16.25 11.64 -15.58
CA ARG A 130 -16.11 13.05 -15.19
C ARG A 130 -15.15 13.30 -14.04
N SER A 131 -14.89 12.30 -13.25
CA SER A 131 -14.17 12.41 -11.99
C SER A 131 -12.86 11.62 -12.04
N LYS A 132 -11.82 12.15 -11.41
CA LYS A 132 -10.52 11.50 -11.31
C LYS A 132 -10.47 10.59 -10.09
N PHE A 133 -11.01 9.38 -10.24
CA PHE A 133 -10.99 8.36 -9.20
C PHE A 133 -10.40 7.05 -9.70
N ALA A 134 -9.78 6.30 -8.77
CA ALA A 134 -9.45 4.90 -8.93
C ALA A 134 -10.28 4.08 -7.95
N VAL A 135 -10.68 2.88 -8.33
CA VAL A 135 -11.41 1.94 -7.48
C VAL A 135 -10.51 0.75 -7.19
N ALA A 136 -10.32 0.44 -5.92
CA ALA A 136 -9.65 -0.78 -5.50
C ALA A 136 -10.62 -1.98 -5.57
N SER A 137 -10.09 -3.21 -5.61
CA SER A 137 -10.93 -4.41 -5.74
C SER A 137 -11.87 -4.67 -4.57
N ASN A 138 -11.64 -4.04 -3.41
CA ASN A 138 -12.58 -4.03 -2.29
C ASN A 138 -13.67 -2.93 -2.39
N GLY A 139 -13.75 -2.20 -3.49
CA GLY A 139 -14.73 -1.15 -3.73
C GLY A 139 -14.39 0.22 -3.18
N VAL A 140 -13.23 0.39 -2.53
CA VAL A 140 -12.82 1.70 -2.00
C VAL A 140 -12.41 2.62 -3.15
N LEU A 141 -12.93 3.84 -3.11
CA LEU A 141 -12.68 4.91 -4.06
C LEU A 141 -11.55 5.81 -3.58
N TYR A 142 -10.57 6.04 -4.42
CA TYR A 142 -9.46 6.95 -4.18
C TYR A 142 -9.41 8.05 -5.25
N ARG A 143 -9.30 9.31 -4.81
CA ARG A 143 -9.09 10.42 -5.75
C ARG A 143 -7.70 10.34 -6.38
N THR A 144 -7.60 10.73 -7.67
CA THR A 144 -6.33 10.70 -8.42
C THR A 144 -5.90 12.07 -8.96
N ASP A 145 -6.64 13.12 -8.63
CA ASP A 145 -6.29 14.51 -8.96
C ASP A 145 -5.16 15.08 -8.07
N LYS A 146 -4.92 14.46 -6.95
CA LYS A 146 -3.85 14.79 -6.01
C LYS A 146 -3.14 13.50 -5.60
N VAL A 147 -1.81 13.49 -5.62
CA VAL A 147 -1.01 12.35 -5.12
C VAL A 147 -1.09 12.30 -3.60
N GLY A 148 -1.42 11.13 -3.05
CA GLY A 148 -1.45 10.90 -1.61
C GLY A 148 -0.06 10.86 -0.99
N CYS A 149 0.03 11.11 0.33
CA CYS A 149 1.32 11.15 1.04
C CYS A 149 2.02 9.78 1.06
N ILE A 150 1.26 8.68 1.14
CA ILE A 150 1.82 7.34 1.13
C ILE A 150 2.34 6.95 -0.27
N PRO A 151 1.58 7.11 -1.37
CA PRO A 151 2.11 6.96 -2.72
C PRO A 151 3.35 7.80 -3.01
N ASP A 152 3.34 9.09 -2.63
CA ASP A 152 4.44 10.03 -2.91
C ASP A 152 5.75 9.62 -2.18
N ILE A 153 5.69 9.20 -0.92
CA ILE A 153 6.88 8.71 -0.21
C ILE A 153 7.35 7.35 -0.75
N LEU A 154 6.43 6.49 -1.20
CA LEU A 154 6.79 5.21 -1.83
C LEU A 154 7.49 5.42 -3.16
N ASP A 155 7.02 6.35 -3.99
CA ASP A 155 7.67 6.71 -5.25
C ASP A 155 9.08 7.25 -5.03
N LEU A 156 9.25 8.13 -4.04
CA LEU A 156 10.57 8.63 -3.63
C LEU A 156 11.51 7.47 -3.24
N TRP A 157 11.07 6.55 -2.40
CA TRP A 157 11.89 5.43 -1.97
C TRP A 157 12.16 4.43 -3.09
N PHE A 158 11.20 4.22 -3.98
CA PHE A 158 11.37 3.36 -5.15
C PHE A 158 12.41 3.94 -6.12
N SER A 159 12.32 5.22 -6.42
CA SER A 159 13.27 5.95 -7.27
C SER A 159 14.67 5.89 -6.68
N GLN A 160 14.85 6.15 -5.38
CA GLN A 160 16.13 6.01 -4.69
C GLN A 160 16.69 4.58 -4.76
N ARG A 161 15.82 3.58 -4.63
CA ARG A 161 16.24 2.16 -4.74
C ARG A 161 16.76 1.85 -6.15
N VAL A 162 16.09 2.33 -7.18
CA VAL A 162 16.52 2.17 -8.58
C VAL A 162 17.91 2.81 -8.78
N GLU A 163 18.11 4.05 -8.29
CA GLU A 163 19.40 4.73 -8.34
C GLU A 163 20.51 3.91 -7.65
N PHE A 164 20.24 3.43 -6.42
CA PHE A 164 21.23 2.62 -5.68
C PHE A 164 21.53 1.28 -6.37
N LYS A 165 20.54 0.65 -7.02
CA LYS A 165 20.76 -0.56 -7.82
C LYS A 165 21.64 -0.28 -9.04
N ASN A 166 21.45 0.84 -9.71
CA ASN A 166 22.26 1.23 -10.86
C ASN A 166 23.72 1.50 -10.44
N LYS A 167 23.94 2.28 -9.37
CA LYS A 167 25.26 2.52 -8.80
C LYS A 167 25.93 1.23 -8.31
N MET A 168 25.17 0.33 -7.69
CA MET A 168 25.69 -0.98 -7.29
C MET A 168 26.21 -1.78 -8.50
N LYS A 169 25.48 -1.78 -9.63
CA LYS A 169 25.92 -2.47 -10.86
C LYS A 169 27.19 -1.79 -11.44
N GLU A 170 27.21 -0.46 -11.50
CA GLU A 170 28.35 0.33 -11.97
C GLU A 170 29.63 0.00 -11.20
N TYR A 171 29.58 0.05 -9.86
CA TYR A 171 30.74 -0.27 -9.02
C TYR A 171 31.08 -1.77 -9.01
N GLY A 172 30.10 -2.65 -9.24
CA GLY A 172 30.36 -4.06 -9.49
C GLY A 172 31.19 -4.31 -10.75
N ASN A 173 30.87 -3.60 -11.82
CA ASN A 173 31.59 -3.69 -13.08
C ASN A 173 33.00 -3.04 -13.04
N SER A 174 33.15 -1.95 -12.26
CA SER A 174 34.47 -1.27 -12.08
C SER A 174 35.40 -1.96 -11.07
N GLY A 175 34.90 -3.00 -10.35
CA GLY A 175 35.67 -3.73 -9.35
C GLY A 175 35.83 -3.02 -7.99
N ASP A 176 35.17 -1.89 -7.77
CA ASP A 176 35.11 -1.19 -6.49
C ASP A 176 34.24 -1.92 -5.47
N LYS A 177 34.84 -2.88 -4.76
CA LYS A 177 34.14 -3.75 -3.81
C LYS A 177 33.52 -2.99 -2.63
N GLU A 178 34.14 -1.90 -2.19
CA GLU A 178 33.66 -1.12 -1.04
C GLU A 178 32.38 -0.37 -1.40
N LYS A 179 32.38 0.38 -2.50
CA LYS A 179 31.20 1.09 -2.98
C LYS A 179 30.10 0.12 -3.41
N TYR A 180 30.44 -1.00 -4.04
CA TYR A 180 29.48 -2.06 -4.34
C TYR A 180 28.75 -2.54 -3.07
N ALA A 181 29.50 -2.88 -2.01
CA ALA A 181 28.94 -3.35 -0.76
C ALA A 181 28.07 -2.27 -0.08
N TRP A 182 28.49 -1.00 -0.16
CA TRP A 182 27.74 0.12 0.40
C TRP A 182 26.41 0.33 -0.32
N TYR A 183 26.38 0.38 -1.66
CA TYR A 183 25.16 0.53 -2.44
C TYR A 183 24.24 -0.70 -2.35
N LYS A 184 24.83 -1.90 -2.25
CA LYS A 184 24.08 -3.14 -2.00
C LYS A 184 23.29 -3.08 -0.69
N LYS A 185 23.89 -2.60 0.39
CA LYS A 185 23.21 -2.40 1.67
C LYS A 185 22.12 -1.34 1.57
N ARG A 186 22.38 -0.21 0.92
CA ARG A 186 21.41 0.88 0.77
C ARG A 186 20.18 0.48 -0.03
N GLN A 187 20.33 -0.17 -1.17
CA GLN A 187 19.19 -0.65 -1.94
C GLN A 187 18.36 -1.70 -1.17
N LEU A 188 19.02 -2.51 -0.32
CA LEU A 188 18.33 -3.47 0.53
C LEU A 188 17.47 -2.77 1.60
N VAL A 189 18.00 -1.75 2.25
CA VAL A 189 17.24 -0.92 3.22
C VAL A 189 16.00 -0.32 2.55
N GLN A 190 16.14 0.25 1.34
CA GLN A 190 14.98 0.78 0.61
C GLN A 190 13.95 -0.31 0.27
N LYS A 191 14.41 -1.53 -0.11
CA LYS A 191 13.50 -2.67 -0.32
C LYS A 191 12.70 -3.00 0.94
N ILE A 192 13.36 -3.02 2.10
CA ILE A 192 12.72 -3.31 3.39
C ILE A 192 11.68 -2.23 3.71
N LEU A 193 12.02 -0.94 3.56
CA LEU A 193 11.09 0.16 3.82
C LEU A 193 9.84 0.10 2.94
N LEU A 194 10.03 -0.11 1.63
CA LEU A 194 8.94 -0.25 0.66
C LEU A 194 7.97 -1.38 1.03
N ASN A 195 8.50 -2.54 1.37
CA ASN A 195 7.66 -3.70 1.69
C ASN A 195 7.02 -3.59 3.09
N SER A 196 7.72 -2.97 4.05
CA SER A 196 7.22 -2.84 5.43
C SER A 196 6.10 -1.82 5.56
N LEU A 197 6.03 -0.81 4.67
CA LEU A 197 5.00 0.22 4.76
C LEU A 197 3.59 -0.37 4.55
N TYR A 198 3.42 -1.29 3.61
CA TYR A 198 2.17 -2.03 3.47
C TYR A 198 1.80 -2.76 4.78
N GLY A 199 2.75 -3.50 5.37
CA GLY A 199 2.50 -4.28 6.58
C GLY A 199 2.05 -3.46 7.80
N VAL A 200 2.43 -2.17 7.88
CA VAL A 200 2.01 -1.30 8.98
C VAL A 200 0.67 -0.61 8.74
N LEU A 201 0.16 -0.53 7.51
CA LEU A 201 -1.18 0.02 7.23
C LEU A 201 -2.28 -0.79 7.90
N GLY A 202 -2.11 -2.10 8.02
CA GLY A 202 -3.01 -3.00 8.73
C GLY A 202 -2.70 -3.15 10.23
N LEU A 203 -1.75 -2.39 10.78
CA LEU A 203 -1.36 -2.48 12.18
C LEU A 203 -2.06 -1.40 13.02
N PRO A 204 -2.93 -1.76 13.99
CA PRO A 204 -3.71 -0.79 14.79
C PRO A 204 -2.87 0.22 15.56
N ALA A 205 -1.64 -0.15 15.92
CA ALA A 205 -0.70 0.75 16.60
C ALA A 205 -0.10 1.84 15.68
N PHE A 206 -0.30 1.73 14.37
CA PHE A 206 0.21 2.67 13.39
C PHE A 206 -0.69 3.91 13.29
N ARG A 207 -0.10 5.10 13.19
CA ARG A 207 -0.85 6.38 13.12
C ARG A 207 -1.80 6.48 11.92
N PHE A 208 -1.37 5.91 10.79
CA PHE A 208 -2.10 5.92 9.53
C PHE A 208 -2.81 4.58 9.27
N TYR A 209 -3.15 3.88 10.36
CA TYR A 209 -3.90 2.63 10.29
C TYR A 209 -5.26 2.84 9.62
N ASP A 210 -5.55 2.03 8.61
CA ASP A 210 -6.84 1.95 7.94
C ASP A 210 -6.98 0.55 7.33
N VAL A 211 -7.92 -0.24 7.84
CA VAL A 211 -8.18 -1.62 7.39
C VAL A 211 -8.60 -1.66 5.93
N ASP A 212 -9.42 -0.71 5.49
CA ASP A 212 -9.90 -0.68 4.11
C ASP A 212 -8.74 -0.40 3.15
N ASN A 213 -7.82 0.50 3.52
CA ASN A 213 -6.60 0.74 2.74
C ASN A 213 -5.72 -0.51 2.66
N ALA A 214 -5.56 -1.22 3.76
CA ALA A 214 -4.76 -2.44 3.79
C ALA A 214 -5.43 -3.55 2.96
N THR A 215 -6.76 -3.72 3.08
CA THR A 215 -7.55 -4.69 2.28
C THR A 215 -7.53 -4.32 0.81
N ALA A 216 -7.62 -3.03 0.46
CA ALA A 216 -7.54 -2.55 -0.91
C ALA A 216 -6.26 -3.02 -1.63
N VAL A 217 -5.12 -2.99 -0.92
CA VAL A 217 -3.84 -3.45 -1.49
C VAL A 217 -3.86 -4.94 -1.79
N THR A 218 -4.30 -5.76 -0.84
CA THR A 218 -4.28 -7.23 -1.01
C THR A 218 -5.29 -7.72 -2.02
N THR A 219 -6.53 -7.24 -1.95
CA THR A 219 -7.59 -7.64 -2.89
C THR A 219 -7.27 -7.20 -4.31
N THR A 220 -6.73 -5.99 -4.50
CA THR A 220 -6.28 -5.55 -5.83
C THR A 220 -5.08 -6.34 -6.34
N GLY A 221 -4.24 -6.86 -5.45
CA GLY A 221 -3.12 -7.73 -5.84
C GLY A 221 -3.52 -9.17 -6.18
N GLN A 222 -4.75 -9.58 -5.84
CA GLN A 222 -5.29 -10.90 -6.14
C GLN A 222 -6.05 -10.93 -7.49
N THR A 223 -6.49 -9.78 -7.98
CA THR A 223 -7.17 -9.61 -9.28
C THR A 223 -6.18 -9.40 -10.41
#